data_a3f813724868c0498914215da258de07
#
_entry.id   a3f813724868c0498914215da258de07
#
_cell.length_a   1.000
_cell.length_b   1.000
_cell.length_c   1.000
_cell.angle_alpha   90.00
_cell.angle_beta   90.00
_cell.angle_gamma   90.00
#
_symmetry.space_group_name_H-M   'P 1'
#
loop_
_entity.id
_entity.type
_entity.pdbx_description
1 polymer ?
#
loop_
_entity_poly.entity_id
_entity_poly.type
_entity_poly.pdbx_seq_one_letter_code
_entity_poly.pdbx_strand_id
1 'polypeptide(L)'
;MATVREATFDLLRGLGTTTVFGNPGSTELPFLKDFPEDFRYVLGLQEASVLGMAEGFAQGTGRAALANLHTGPGLGNAMGAMITAWHDKTPLVVTAGQQDRRHRSLEPLLTGKLVDLAKPYVKGSFEPVRAEDVPGEIRRAYHTAMQQPQGPVFVSIPMDDWDAEAEPLEDHHVIHRTAPDPDAIRRFAGILGEARSPAVVTGAGVERSGAFHDATMLAEKLAAPVWQDPISPLASFPQDHPLFQGHLPPAQKQLAERLSGHDVVLVLGAPVFLYYPYVPGPTVEGYTQVLHVSEDPEEVARAAVGTGVVGDVGLAIRGLTELLPGVDREPPPAQEPPLRPEAETPMSVAYVMHTIASVLPEDAAVFDETASSKAKLHTYIRFDRPGGYHTSGAGGLGFCMPGSVGFKLAVPDRPVVCIIGDGSSMYSVQALWSAARYGADVAFIVINNRGYSILKGFRDAIGAGDRVPGLDVEGIDFVGVARGLGVDGELVEEDGDLLPAIKRALNAGRPYLLEVVVDPEVPKLLS
;
A
#
# COMPACT_ATOMS: atom_id res chain seq x y z
N MET A 1 -12.70 24.73 31.97
CA MET A 1 -11.77 23.75 31.39
C MET A 1 -12.48 23.16 30.17
N ALA A 2 -11.72 22.80 29.15
CA ALA A 2 -12.29 22.11 27.97
C ALA A 2 -12.63 20.66 28.34
N THR A 3 -13.52 20.04 27.59
CA THR A 3 -13.72 18.58 27.68
C THR A 3 -12.57 17.86 26.95
N VAL A 4 -12.33 16.59 27.30
CA VAL A 4 -11.40 15.70 26.59
C VAL A 4 -11.70 15.70 25.09
N ARG A 5 -12.96 15.68 24.69
CA ARG A 5 -13.39 15.76 23.30
C ARG A 5 -12.92 17.06 22.63
N GLU A 6 -13.19 18.22 23.24
CA GLU A 6 -12.78 19.53 22.72
C GLU A 6 -11.26 19.64 22.62
N ALA A 7 -10.53 19.27 23.68
CA ALA A 7 -9.07 19.26 23.68
C ALA A 7 -8.49 18.32 22.62
N THR A 8 -9.14 17.18 22.34
CA THR A 8 -8.74 16.25 21.29
C THR A 8 -8.95 16.86 19.89
N PHE A 9 -10.10 17.48 19.63
CA PHE A 9 -10.33 18.14 18.34
C PHE A 9 -9.35 19.31 18.11
N ASP A 10 -9.02 20.08 19.14
CA ASP A 10 -8.04 21.16 19.02
C ASP A 10 -6.64 20.62 18.70
N LEU A 11 -6.23 19.55 19.36
CA LEU A 11 -5.00 18.83 19.04
C LEU A 11 -4.99 18.32 17.59
N LEU A 12 -6.05 17.66 17.15
CA LEU A 12 -6.16 17.11 15.79
C LEU A 12 -6.09 18.21 14.71
N ARG A 13 -6.63 19.43 14.98
CA ARG A 13 -6.43 20.60 14.11
C ARG A 13 -4.96 20.99 14.02
N GLY A 14 -4.27 21.05 15.15
CA GLY A 14 -2.82 21.31 15.19
C GLY A 14 -2.00 20.31 14.39
N LEU A 15 -2.38 19.03 14.45
CA LEU A 15 -1.75 17.95 13.68
C LEU A 15 -2.15 17.95 12.19
N GLY A 16 -3.15 18.75 11.77
CA GLY A 16 -3.67 18.77 10.42
C GLY A 16 -4.48 17.52 10.05
N THR A 17 -5.02 16.82 11.06
CA THR A 17 -5.81 15.58 10.92
C THR A 17 -7.29 15.91 11.14
N THR A 18 -7.94 16.52 10.14
CA THR A 18 -9.33 16.96 10.22
C THR A 18 -10.32 16.02 9.51
N THR A 19 -9.85 14.88 9.00
CA THR A 19 -10.68 13.84 8.42
C THR A 19 -10.66 12.59 9.31
N VAL A 20 -11.85 12.11 9.68
CA VAL A 20 -12.06 10.91 10.49
C VAL A 20 -12.75 9.86 9.62
N PHE A 21 -12.13 8.71 9.45
CA PHE A 21 -12.75 7.56 8.81
C PHE A 21 -13.37 6.67 9.88
N GLY A 22 -14.63 6.22 9.69
CA GLY A 22 -15.24 5.43 10.74
C GLY A 22 -16.49 4.68 10.33
N ASN A 23 -16.87 3.74 11.21
CA ASN A 23 -18.17 3.08 11.26
C ASN A 23 -18.60 3.08 12.74
N PRO A 24 -19.43 4.03 13.18
CA PRO A 24 -19.66 4.26 14.59
C PRO A 24 -20.68 3.28 15.17
N GLY A 25 -20.51 2.98 16.45
CA GLY A 25 -21.54 2.40 17.29
C GLY A 25 -21.82 3.28 18.51
N SER A 26 -22.45 2.72 19.55
CA SER A 26 -22.88 3.49 20.72
C SER A 26 -21.72 4.09 21.52
N THR A 27 -20.55 3.44 21.53
CA THR A 27 -19.38 3.89 22.29
C THR A 27 -18.62 5.05 21.62
N GLU A 28 -18.87 5.30 20.34
CA GLU A 28 -18.27 6.40 19.58
C GLU A 28 -19.14 7.67 19.60
N LEU A 29 -20.43 7.56 19.97
CA LEU A 29 -21.33 8.72 20.00
C LEU A 29 -20.84 9.85 20.90
N PRO A 30 -20.21 9.62 22.07
CA PRO A 30 -19.66 10.71 22.88
C PRO A 30 -18.52 11.47 22.19
N PHE A 31 -17.69 10.80 21.38
CA PHE A 31 -16.69 11.46 20.54
C PHE A 31 -17.34 12.28 19.43
N LEU A 32 -18.39 11.76 18.80
CA LEU A 32 -19.06 12.37 17.65
C LEU A 32 -20.10 13.44 18.07
N LYS A 33 -20.39 13.57 19.36
CA LYS A 33 -21.28 14.61 19.88
C LYS A 33 -20.70 16.01 19.57
N ASP A 34 -21.56 16.92 19.10
CA ASP A 34 -21.16 18.28 18.71
C ASP A 34 -19.95 18.31 17.74
N PHE A 35 -19.99 17.40 16.76
CA PHE A 35 -18.91 17.21 15.80
C PHE A 35 -18.57 18.51 15.06
N PRO A 36 -17.30 18.99 15.08
CA PRO A 36 -16.96 20.31 14.56
C PRO A 36 -17.19 20.42 13.04
N GLU A 37 -17.70 21.57 12.57
CA GLU A 37 -18.00 21.81 11.15
C GLU A 37 -16.76 21.80 10.24
N ASP A 38 -15.59 22.08 10.79
CA ASP A 38 -14.30 22.06 10.08
C ASP A 38 -13.70 20.65 9.96
N PHE A 39 -14.34 19.65 10.58
CA PHE A 39 -13.98 18.24 10.45
C PHE A 39 -14.87 17.53 9.42
N ARG A 40 -14.28 16.57 8.75
CA ARG A 40 -14.98 15.68 7.82
C ARG A 40 -15.06 14.27 8.41
N TYR A 41 -16.27 13.72 8.53
CA TYR A 41 -16.46 12.32 8.86
C TYR A 41 -16.74 11.51 7.59
N VAL A 42 -15.93 10.50 7.31
CA VAL A 42 -16.06 9.59 6.17
C VAL A 42 -16.53 8.23 6.67
N LEU A 43 -17.82 7.96 6.43
CA LEU A 43 -18.43 6.69 6.82
C LEU A 43 -18.07 5.59 5.83
N GLY A 44 -17.58 4.45 6.34
CA GLY A 44 -17.50 3.18 5.62
C GLY A 44 -18.52 2.20 6.16
N LEU A 45 -19.14 1.38 5.31
CA LEU A 45 -20.17 0.43 5.72
C LEU A 45 -19.59 -0.88 6.29
N GLN A 46 -18.27 -1.01 6.33
CA GLN A 46 -17.53 -2.15 6.87
C GLN A 46 -16.14 -1.69 7.29
N GLU A 47 -15.63 -2.16 8.42
CA GLU A 47 -14.45 -1.59 9.08
C GLU A 47 -13.14 -1.84 8.31
N ALA A 48 -13.02 -2.92 7.54
CA ALA A 48 -11.87 -3.09 6.65
C ALA A 48 -11.87 -2.03 5.54
N SER A 49 -13.05 -1.66 5.01
CA SER A 49 -13.18 -0.56 4.06
C SER A 49 -12.87 0.80 4.71
N VAL A 50 -13.26 1.00 5.98
CA VAL A 50 -12.90 2.21 6.76
C VAL A 50 -11.38 2.34 6.83
N LEU A 51 -10.71 1.27 7.24
CA LEU A 51 -9.27 1.28 7.44
C LEU A 51 -8.51 1.40 6.11
N GLY A 52 -8.97 0.70 5.05
CA GLY A 52 -8.40 0.82 3.72
C GLY A 52 -8.55 2.25 3.14
N MET A 53 -9.68 2.94 3.36
CA MET A 53 -9.83 4.35 2.98
C MET A 53 -8.88 5.26 3.78
N ALA A 54 -8.75 5.04 5.09
CA ALA A 54 -7.80 5.78 5.92
C ALA A 54 -6.36 5.58 5.45
N GLU A 55 -6.01 4.36 5.05
CA GLU A 55 -4.71 4.00 4.51
C GLU A 55 -4.42 4.73 3.19
N GLY A 56 -5.33 4.64 2.21
CA GLY A 56 -5.16 5.37 0.95
C GLY A 56 -5.09 6.89 1.16
N PHE A 57 -5.85 7.43 2.11
CA PHE A 57 -5.78 8.86 2.47
C PHE A 57 -4.43 9.23 3.08
N ALA A 58 -3.88 8.38 3.97
CA ALA A 58 -2.55 8.59 4.54
C ALA A 58 -1.46 8.54 3.47
N GLN A 59 -1.54 7.61 2.51
CA GLN A 59 -0.63 7.53 1.37
C GLN A 59 -0.71 8.80 0.49
N GLY A 60 -1.92 9.33 0.26
CA GLY A 60 -2.12 10.54 -0.54
C GLY A 60 -1.64 11.83 0.15
N THR A 61 -1.77 11.92 1.48
CA THR A 61 -1.38 13.12 2.26
C THR A 61 0.05 13.08 2.77
N GLY A 62 0.67 11.90 2.85
CA GLY A 62 1.96 11.68 3.52
C GLY A 62 1.91 11.89 5.03
N ARG A 63 0.72 11.83 5.66
CA ARG A 63 0.48 12.05 7.08
C ARG A 63 -0.34 10.92 7.68
N ALA A 64 -0.26 10.76 9.01
CA ALA A 64 -1.10 9.78 9.68
C ALA A 64 -2.59 10.15 9.56
N ALA A 65 -3.40 9.20 9.10
CA ALA A 65 -4.85 9.33 9.06
C ALA A 65 -5.50 8.76 10.33
N LEU A 66 -6.68 9.31 10.70
CA LEU A 66 -7.44 8.87 11.87
C LEU A 66 -8.59 7.94 11.44
N ALA A 67 -8.60 6.72 11.97
CA ALA A 67 -9.72 5.79 11.87
C ALA A 67 -10.35 5.56 13.25
N ASN A 68 -11.69 5.59 13.30
CA ASN A 68 -12.47 5.38 14.52
C ASN A 68 -13.42 4.19 14.34
N LEU A 69 -13.23 3.15 15.16
CA LEU A 69 -13.91 1.86 15.05
C LEU A 69 -14.78 1.57 16.26
N HIS A 70 -15.76 0.68 16.08
CA HIS A 70 -16.66 0.30 17.15
C HIS A 70 -16.17 -0.93 17.92
N THR A 71 -15.64 -0.71 19.12
CA THR A 71 -15.29 -1.75 20.10
C THR A 71 -14.55 -2.98 19.52
N GLY A 72 -14.68 -4.16 20.12
CA GLY A 72 -14.06 -5.41 19.68
C GLY A 72 -14.53 -5.92 18.32
N PRO A 73 -15.85 -5.97 18.04
CA PRO A 73 -16.35 -6.38 16.72
C PRO A 73 -15.81 -5.52 15.56
N GLY A 74 -15.83 -4.19 15.69
CA GLY A 74 -15.33 -3.30 14.65
C GLY A 74 -13.81 -3.43 14.45
N LEU A 75 -13.04 -3.47 15.56
CA LEU A 75 -11.60 -3.74 15.47
C LEU A 75 -11.32 -5.12 14.87
N GLY A 76 -12.08 -6.15 15.24
CA GLY A 76 -11.93 -7.50 14.70
C GLY A 76 -12.17 -7.54 13.18
N ASN A 77 -13.22 -6.86 12.70
CA ASN A 77 -13.51 -6.74 11.26
C ASN A 77 -12.40 -6.00 10.49
N ALA A 78 -11.70 -5.07 11.14
CA ALA A 78 -10.63 -4.27 10.53
C ALA A 78 -9.26 -4.96 10.51
N MET A 79 -9.08 -6.10 11.23
CA MET A 79 -7.75 -6.69 11.43
C MET A 79 -7.05 -7.08 10.13
N GLY A 80 -7.77 -7.55 9.11
CA GLY A 80 -7.18 -7.83 7.79
C GLY A 80 -6.55 -6.57 7.16
N ALA A 81 -7.27 -5.45 7.19
CA ALA A 81 -6.76 -4.17 6.71
C ALA A 81 -5.65 -3.61 7.61
N MET A 82 -5.71 -3.87 8.94
CA MET A 82 -4.62 -3.51 9.86
C MET A 82 -3.31 -4.22 9.50
N ILE A 83 -3.37 -5.50 9.12
CA ILE A 83 -2.23 -6.29 8.64
C ILE A 83 -1.67 -5.66 7.36
N THR A 84 -2.52 -5.23 6.44
CA THR A 84 -2.10 -4.54 5.21
C THR A 84 -1.36 -3.25 5.55
N ALA A 85 -1.95 -2.36 6.33
CA ALA A 85 -1.34 -1.09 6.75
C ALA A 85 0.01 -1.28 7.50
N TRP A 86 0.14 -2.36 8.28
CA TRP A 86 1.40 -2.74 8.94
C TRP A 86 2.49 -3.09 7.93
N HIS A 87 2.19 -3.94 6.94
CA HIS A 87 3.16 -4.35 5.92
C HIS A 87 3.47 -3.22 4.93
N ASP A 88 2.49 -2.40 4.59
CA ASP A 88 2.65 -1.22 3.73
C ASP A 88 3.37 -0.07 4.45
N LYS A 89 3.57 -0.22 5.76
CA LYS A 89 4.19 0.81 6.62
C LYS A 89 3.44 2.15 6.50
N THR A 90 2.10 2.08 6.45
CA THR A 90 1.27 3.27 6.35
C THR A 90 0.94 3.81 7.73
N PRO A 91 1.21 5.11 8.01
CA PRO A 91 0.95 5.70 9.32
C PRO A 91 -0.55 5.88 9.55
N LEU A 92 -1.09 5.24 10.58
CA LEU A 92 -2.48 5.37 10.99
C LEU A 92 -2.57 5.57 12.50
N VAL A 93 -3.48 6.43 12.94
CA VAL A 93 -4.00 6.45 14.31
C VAL A 93 -5.36 5.77 14.29
N VAL A 94 -5.45 4.59 14.89
CA VAL A 94 -6.68 3.82 14.95
C VAL A 94 -7.22 3.88 16.36
N THR A 95 -8.45 4.36 16.52
CA THR A 95 -9.14 4.40 17.81
C THR A 95 -10.32 3.45 17.81
N ALA A 96 -10.66 2.89 18.96
CA ALA A 96 -11.92 2.20 19.14
C ALA A 96 -12.49 2.54 20.52
N GLY A 97 -13.82 2.72 20.54
CA GLY A 97 -14.51 2.95 21.81
C GLY A 97 -14.44 1.72 22.71
N GLN A 98 -14.42 1.95 24.01
CA GLN A 98 -14.49 0.95 25.04
C GLN A 98 -15.64 1.28 25.98
N GLN A 99 -16.09 0.29 26.73
CA GLN A 99 -17.17 0.47 27.71
C GLN A 99 -16.77 1.42 28.84
N ASP A 100 -17.79 2.06 29.42
CA ASP A 100 -17.68 2.97 30.55
C ASP A 100 -16.89 2.34 31.69
N ARG A 101 -15.88 3.04 32.19
CA ARG A 101 -14.96 2.58 33.26
C ARG A 101 -15.65 2.09 34.50
N ARG A 102 -16.81 2.69 34.87
CA ARG A 102 -17.53 2.41 36.11
C ARG A 102 -18.06 0.99 36.21
N HIS A 103 -18.27 0.29 35.08
CA HIS A 103 -18.81 -1.06 35.06
C HIS A 103 -17.95 -2.08 34.30
N ARG A 104 -16.79 -1.70 33.78
CA ARG A 104 -15.92 -2.60 33.01
C ARG A 104 -15.51 -3.87 33.76
N SER A 105 -15.36 -3.81 35.07
CA SER A 105 -15.09 -4.99 35.89
C SER A 105 -16.21 -6.04 35.88
N LEU A 106 -17.40 -5.67 35.42
CA LEU A 106 -18.55 -6.57 35.26
C LEU A 106 -18.65 -7.14 33.83
N GLU A 107 -17.68 -6.81 32.96
CA GLU A 107 -17.62 -7.24 31.55
C GLU A 107 -18.96 -7.01 30.80
N PRO A 108 -19.47 -5.76 30.75
CA PRO A 108 -20.72 -5.48 30.04
C PRO A 108 -20.62 -5.84 28.56
N LEU A 109 -21.77 -5.93 27.88
CA LEU A 109 -21.84 -6.19 26.45
C LEU A 109 -20.88 -5.30 25.66
N LEU A 110 -20.17 -5.85 24.70
CA LEU A 110 -19.17 -5.18 23.86
C LEU A 110 -17.86 -4.80 24.60
N THR A 111 -17.67 -5.19 25.86
CA THR A 111 -16.35 -5.12 26.47
C THR A 111 -15.38 -6.03 25.72
N GLY A 112 -14.19 -5.51 25.39
CA GLY A 112 -13.20 -6.28 24.63
C GLY A 112 -11.77 -6.10 25.15
N LYS A 113 -10.91 -7.06 24.84
CA LYS A 113 -9.45 -6.99 25.03
C LYS A 113 -8.82 -6.27 23.84
N LEU A 114 -9.21 -4.99 23.63
CA LEU A 114 -8.91 -4.25 22.42
C LEU A 114 -7.40 -4.03 22.23
N VAL A 115 -6.71 -3.65 23.31
CA VAL A 115 -5.27 -3.43 23.29
C VAL A 115 -4.52 -4.68 22.86
N ASP A 116 -4.92 -5.86 23.36
CA ASP A 116 -4.27 -7.12 22.99
C ASP A 116 -4.63 -7.58 21.59
N LEU A 117 -5.86 -7.31 21.14
CA LEU A 117 -6.33 -7.67 19.80
C LEU A 117 -5.53 -6.94 18.69
N ALA A 118 -5.27 -5.65 18.87
CA ALA A 118 -4.51 -4.86 17.90
C ALA A 118 -3.00 -5.14 17.92
N LYS A 119 -2.46 -5.49 19.09
CA LYS A 119 -1.04 -5.51 19.43
C LYS A 119 -0.09 -6.19 18.42
N PRO A 120 -0.43 -7.33 17.77
CA PRO A 120 0.49 -7.98 16.83
C PRO A 120 0.81 -7.14 15.59
N TYR A 121 -0.06 -6.22 15.19
CA TYR A 121 0.02 -5.51 13.92
C TYR A 121 -0.08 -3.98 14.06
N VAL A 122 0.43 -3.46 15.18
CA VAL A 122 0.55 -2.02 15.45
C VAL A 122 1.88 -1.70 16.13
N LYS A 123 2.43 -0.52 15.89
CA LYS A 123 3.66 -0.05 16.55
C LYS A 123 3.48 0.20 18.05
N GLY A 124 2.27 0.48 18.47
CA GLY A 124 1.88 0.67 19.85
C GLY A 124 0.38 0.46 20.02
N SER A 125 -0.01 -0.06 21.16
CA SER A 125 -1.41 -0.31 21.49
C SER A 125 -1.64 0.16 22.93
N PHE A 126 -2.51 1.17 23.11
CA PHE A 126 -2.67 1.89 24.35
C PHE A 126 -4.14 1.96 24.80
N GLU A 127 -4.35 2.09 26.08
CA GLU A 127 -5.59 2.57 26.69
C GLU A 127 -5.20 3.59 27.75
N PRO A 128 -5.69 4.85 27.69
CA PRO A 128 -5.36 5.89 28.65
C PRO A 128 -5.73 5.46 30.08
N VAL A 129 -4.86 5.72 31.03
CA VAL A 129 -5.12 5.37 32.45
C VAL A 129 -6.21 6.26 33.02
N ARG A 130 -6.22 7.55 32.66
CA ARG A 130 -7.20 8.56 33.07
C ARG A 130 -7.80 9.24 31.85
N ALA A 131 -9.00 9.77 31.99
CA ALA A 131 -9.69 10.46 30.91
C ALA A 131 -8.88 11.64 30.35
N GLU A 132 -8.29 12.46 31.24
CA GLU A 132 -7.51 13.63 30.83
C GLU A 132 -6.23 13.31 30.06
N ASP A 133 -5.79 12.03 30.06
CA ASP A 133 -4.61 11.59 29.29
C ASP A 133 -4.94 11.31 27.81
N VAL A 134 -6.22 11.22 27.40
CA VAL A 134 -6.64 10.89 26.03
C VAL A 134 -6.00 11.76 24.97
N PRO A 135 -6.01 13.11 25.04
CA PRO A 135 -5.35 13.95 24.03
C PRO A 135 -3.84 13.65 23.95
N GLY A 136 -3.19 13.43 25.09
CA GLY A 136 -1.76 13.08 25.15
C GLY A 136 -1.44 11.75 24.47
N GLU A 137 -2.25 10.73 24.66
CA GLU A 137 -2.05 9.42 24.03
C GLU A 137 -2.36 9.47 22.52
N ILE A 138 -3.32 10.28 22.05
CA ILE A 138 -3.57 10.49 20.62
C ILE A 138 -2.36 11.20 19.98
N ARG A 139 -1.80 12.25 20.61
CA ARG A 139 -0.57 12.91 20.14
C ARG A 139 0.60 11.93 20.05
N ARG A 140 0.79 11.13 21.10
CA ARG A 140 1.81 10.08 21.14
C ARG A 140 1.59 9.06 20.03
N ALA A 141 0.35 8.60 19.81
CA ALA A 141 -0.01 7.67 18.75
C ALA A 141 0.32 8.24 17.37
N TYR A 142 -0.01 9.51 17.12
CA TYR A 142 0.31 10.18 15.86
C TYR A 142 1.82 10.21 15.58
N HIS A 143 2.62 10.70 16.51
CA HIS A 143 4.08 10.76 16.32
C HIS A 143 4.71 9.37 16.25
N THR A 144 4.20 8.38 17.00
CA THR A 144 4.66 7.00 16.90
C THR A 144 4.34 6.39 15.54
N ALA A 145 3.16 6.66 14.97
CA ALA A 145 2.78 6.21 13.64
C ALA A 145 3.70 6.79 12.55
N MET A 146 4.06 8.06 12.68
CA MET A 146 4.93 8.77 11.74
C MET A 146 6.41 8.43 11.84
N GLN A 147 6.89 7.86 12.94
CA GLN A 147 8.29 7.43 13.09
C GLN A 147 8.62 6.28 12.14
N GLN A 148 9.79 6.33 11.53
CA GLN A 148 10.30 5.22 10.69
C GLN A 148 10.70 3.99 11.52
N PRO A 149 10.38 2.75 11.07
CA PRO A 149 9.41 2.47 10.01
C PRO A 149 8.01 2.96 10.40
N GLN A 150 7.32 3.64 9.49
CA GLN A 150 5.96 4.10 9.72
C GLN A 150 5.00 2.92 9.91
N GLY A 151 3.82 3.16 10.47
CA GLY A 151 2.83 2.10 10.63
C GLY A 151 1.69 2.49 11.57
N PRO A 152 0.65 1.63 11.68
CA PRO A 152 -0.52 1.90 12.51
C PRO A 152 -0.20 1.89 14.01
N VAL A 153 -0.94 2.70 14.75
CA VAL A 153 -0.96 2.72 16.23
C VAL A 153 -2.41 2.69 16.69
N PHE A 154 -2.70 1.94 17.75
CA PHE A 154 -4.04 1.76 18.26
C PHE A 154 -4.23 2.40 19.64
N VAL A 155 -5.39 3.07 19.84
CA VAL A 155 -5.80 3.63 21.13
C VAL A 155 -7.24 3.20 21.45
N SER A 156 -7.43 2.47 22.54
CA SER A 156 -8.74 2.13 23.11
C SER A 156 -9.20 3.27 24.02
N ILE A 157 -10.40 3.82 23.78
CA ILE A 157 -10.88 4.99 24.53
C ILE A 157 -12.23 4.67 25.18
N PRO A 158 -12.31 4.61 26.52
CA PRO A 158 -13.58 4.46 27.23
C PRO A 158 -14.57 5.58 26.91
N MET A 159 -15.83 5.22 26.71
CA MET A 159 -16.86 6.16 26.24
C MET A 159 -17.14 7.32 27.21
N ASP A 160 -16.93 7.10 28.50
CA ASP A 160 -17.13 8.10 29.55
C ASP A 160 -15.98 9.12 29.64
N ASP A 161 -14.84 8.85 29.04
CA ASP A 161 -13.70 9.77 29.06
C ASP A 161 -13.96 11.08 28.29
N TRP A 162 -14.77 11.06 27.24
CA TRP A 162 -14.96 12.18 26.31
C TRP A 162 -15.59 13.43 26.93
N ASP A 163 -16.45 13.27 27.92
CA ASP A 163 -17.11 14.39 28.62
C ASP A 163 -16.36 14.81 29.92
N ALA A 164 -15.26 14.13 30.26
CA ALA A 164 -14.40 14.56 31.37
C ALA A 164 -13.65 15.86 31.03
N GLU A 165 -13.20 16.57 32.07
CA GLU A 165 -12.39 17.77 31.91
C GLU A 165 -10.94 17.44 31.52
N ALA A 166 -10.36 18.21 30.61
CA ALA A 166 -8.95 18.13 30.24
C ALA A 166 -8.37 19.52 29.97
N GLU A 167 -7.07 19.68 30.20
CA GLU A 167 -6.35 20.86 29.77
C GLU A 167 -6.09 20.80 28.26
N PRO A 168 -6.19 21.93 27.52
CA PRO A 168 -5.78 22.00 26.14
C PRO A 168 -4.33 21.55 25.96
N LEU A 169 -4.08 20.77 24.91
CA LEU A 169 -2.77 20.24 24.59
C LEU A 169 -2.34 20.70 23.20
N GLU A 170 -1.27 21.48 23.12
CA GLU A 170 -0.68 21.85 21.85
C GLU A 170 0.24 20.76 21.31
N ASP A 171 0.32 20.63 20.00
CA ASP A 171 1.31 19.76 19.37
C ASP A 171 2.71 20.39 19.46
N HIS A 172 3.72 19.57 19.33
CA HIS A 172 5.12 19.96 19.23
C HIS A 172 5.73 19.41 17.95
N HIS A 173 6.60 20.19 17.33
CA HIS A 173 7.23 19.74 16.09
C HIS A 173 8.20 18.58 16.33
N VAL A 174 8.04 17.49 15.59
CA VAL A 174 8.90 16.30 15.66
C VAL A 174 9.48 16.01 14.28
N ILE A 175 10.81 15.82 14.23
CA ILE A 175 11.50 15.33 13.04
C ILE A 175 11.62 13.81 13.16
N HIS A 176 10.95 13.08 12.27
CA HIS A 176 10.83 11.61 12.35
C HIS A 176 11.94 10.84 11.61
N ARG A 177 12.81 11.53 10.86
CA ARG A 177 13.85 10.90 10.04
C ARG A 177 15.11 10.61 10.88
N THR A 178 15.66 9.41 10.71
CA THR A 178 16.90 8.97 11.36
C THR A 178 17.99 8.81 10.31
N ALA A 179 19.09 9.55 10.43
CA ALA A 179 20.20 9.41 9.50
C ALA A 179 20.90 8.05 9.67
N PRO A 180 21.31 7.40 8.57
CA PRO A 180 22.15 6.20 8.64
C PRO A 180 23.55 6.53 9.18
N ASP A 181 24.28 5.52 9.65
CA ASP A 181 25.67 5.67 10.08
C ASP A 181 26.54 6.21 8.92
N PRO A 182 27.17 7.40 9.08
CA PRO A 182 27.94 8.01 8.00
C PRO A 182 29.20 7.23 7.64
N ASP A 183 29.80 6.45 8.57
CA ASP A 183 30.95 5.61 8.27
C ASP A 183 30.56 4.41 7.43
N ALA A 184 29.38 3.85 7.67
CA ALA A 184 28.82 2.80 6.84
C ALA A 184 28.53 3.30 5.43
N ILE A 185 27.93 4.50 5.28
CA ILE A 185 27.66 5.12 3.97
C ILE A 185 28.97 5.39 3.22
N ARG A 186 30.02 5.90 3.87
CA ARG A 186 31.36 6.07 3.26
C ARG A 186 31.92 4.73 2.75
N ARG A 187 31.81 3.66 3.55
CA ARG A 187 32.26 2.33 3.17
C ARG A 187 31.46 1.79 1.97
N PHE A 188 30.15 1.95 1.96
CA PHE A 188 29.30 1.55 0.82
C PHE A 188 29.68 2.31 -0.45
N ALA A 189 29.87 3.62 -0.36
CA ALA A 189 30.30 4.43 -1.51
C ALA A 189 31.67 3.96 -2.05
N GLY A 190 32.63 3.59 -1.19
CA GLY A 190 33.90 3.01 -1.60
C GLY A 190 33.74 1.70 -2.37
N ILE A 191 32.94 0.76 -1.83
CA ILE A 191 32.64 -0.53 -2.47
C ILE A 191 31.98 -0.33 -3.84
N LEU A 192 30.97 0.55 -3.92
CA LEU A 192 30.25 0.84 -5.16
C LEU A 192 31.14 1.54 -6.20
N GLY A 193 32.07 2.40 -5.75
CA GLY A 193 33.05 3.06 -6.62
C GLY A 193 34.03 2.07 -7.27
N GLU A 194 34.41 1.01 -6.56
CA GLU A 194 35.32 -0.05 -7.05
C GLU A 194 34.61 -1.19 -7.78
N ALA A 195 33.27 -1.29 -7.69
CA ALA A 195 32.50 -2.36 -8.31
C ALA A 195 32.67 -2.34 -9.84
N ARG A 196 32.76 -3.51 -10.45
CA ARG A 196 32.87 -3.66 -11.91
C ARG A 196 31.51 -3.74 -12.60
N SER A 197 30.55 -4.38 -11.96
CA SER A 197 29.20 -4.61 -12.48
C SER A 197 28.17 -4.45 -11.35
N PRO A 198 27.96 -3.23 -10.80
CA PRO A 198 26.97 -3.04 -9.76
C PRO A 198 25.54 -3.15 -10.32
N ALA A 199 24.59 -3.54 -9.47
CA ALA A 199 23.16 -3.44 -9.72
C ALA A 199 22.47 -2.74 -8.55
N VAL A 200 21.34 -2.11 -8.80
CA VAL A 200 20.49 -1.47 -7.78
C VAL A 200 19.15 -2.17 -7.74
N VAL A 201 18.68 -2.49 -6.53
CA VAL A 201 17.32 -2.96 -6.28
C VAL A 201 16.62 -1.91 -5.43
N THR A 202 15.50 -1.40 -5.91
CA THR A 202 14.71 -0.38 -5.22
C THR A 202 13.38 -0.94 -4.74
N GLY A 203 12.91 -0.48 -3.58
CA GLY A 203 11.60 -0.83 -3.06
C GLY A 203 10.86 0.38 -2.48
N ALA A 204 9.70 0.13 -1.87
CA ALA A 204 8.78 1.17 -1.43
C ALA A 204 9.39 2.21 -0.46
N GLY A 205 10.46 1.86 0.28
CA GLY A 205 11.18 2.80 1.14
C GLY A 205 11.80 3.98 0.38
N VAL A 206 12.11 3.82 -0.91
CA VAL A 206 12.60 4.92 -1.76
C VAL A 206 11.50 5.97 -1.93
N GLU A 207 10.29 5.55 -2.27
CA GLU A 207 9.16 6.47 -2.44
C GLU A 207 8.73 7.08 -1.10
N ARG A 208 8.58 6.26 -0.04
CA ARG A 208 8.20 6.75 1.30
C ARG A 208 9.17 7.80 1.85
N SER A 209 10.45 7.71 1.53
CA SER A 209 11.46 8.70 1.93
C SER A 209 11.51 9.95 1.02
N GLY A 210 10.67 10.01 -0.03
CA GLY A 210 10.65 11.08 -1.02
C GLY A 210 11.90 11.11 -1.91
N ALA A 211 12.56 9.96 -2.12
CA ALA A 211 13.84 9.87 -2.81
C ALA A 211 13.75 9.28 -4.24
N PHE A 212 12.57 9.32 -4.86
CA PHE A 212 12.34 8.77 -6.20
C PHE A 212 13.32 9.37 -7.24
N HIS A 213 13.47 10.70 -7.26
CA HIS A 213 14.42 11.38 -8.14
C HIS A 213 15.89 11.16 -7.70
N ASP A 214 16.16 11.18 -6.38
CA ASP A 214 17.51 10.95 -5.84
C ASP A 214 18.02 9.56 -6.24
N ALA A 215 17.14 8.53 -6.26
CA ALA A 215 17.48 7.17 -6.69
C ALA A 215 17.85 7.12 -8.18
N THR A 216 17.19 7.93 -9.02
CA THR A 216 17.54 8.07 -10.45
C THR A 216 18.94 8.64 -10.60
N MET A 217 19.24 9.74 -9.92
CA MET A 217 20.58 10.35 -9.95
C MET A 217 21.69 9.40 -9.46
N LEU A 218 21.41 8.61 -8.42
CA LEU A 218 22.35 7.60 -7.92
C LEU A 218 22.61 6.50 -8.96
N ALA A 219 21.55 5.97 -9.57
CA ALA A 219 21.65 4.92 -10.59
C ALA A 219 22.40 5.40 -11.84
N GLU A 220 22.13 6.62 -12.31
CA GLU A 220 22.86 7.26 -13.41
C GLU A 220 24.34 7.43 -13.07
N LYS A 221 24.66 7.92 -11.87
CA LYS A 221 26.05 8.09 -11.40
C LYS A 221 26.81 6.76 -11.31
N LEU A 222 26.10 5.67 -11.00
CA LEU A 222 26.65 4.31 -10.97
C LEU A 222 26.69 3.66 -12.35
N ALA A 223 25.98 4.20 -13.36
CA ALA A 223 25.69 3.57 -14.63
C ALA A 223 25.19 2.11 -14.46
N ALA A 224 24.33 1.88 -13.47
CA ALA A 224 23.91 0.57 -13.01
C ALA A 224 22.48 0.23 -13.42
N PRO A 225 22.16 -1.03 -13.78
CA PRO A 225 20.79 -1.48 -13.96
C PRO A 225 20.01 -1.36 -12.66
N VAL A 226 18.72 -0.99 -12.77
CA VAL A 226 17.81 -0.86 -11.65
C VAL A 226 16.69 -1.88 -11.77
N TRP A 227 16.48 -2.62 -10.72
CA TRP A 227 15.38 -3.56 -10.57
C TRP A 227 14.45 -3.11 -9.44
N GLN A 228 13.15 -3.27 -9.62
CA GLN A 228 12.22 -3.16 -8.50
C GLN A 228 12.16 -4.49 -7.74
N ASP A 229 12.06 -4.44 -6.41
CA ASP A 229 11.91 -5.63 -5.57
C ASP A 229 10.65 -6.43 -5.93
N PRO A 230 10.60 -7.74 -5.62
CA PRO A 230 9.54 -8.62 -6.13
C PRO A 230 8.12 -8.25 -5.68
N ILE A 231 7.98 -7.68 -4.48
CA ILE A 231 6.67 -7.45 -3.83
C ILE A 231 6.62 -6.04 -3.25
N SER A 232 6.88 -5.03 -4.08
CA SER A 232 6.80 -3.63 -3.65
C SER A 232 5.36 -3.13 -3.67
N PRO A 233 4.86 -2.54 -2.57
CA PRO A 233 3.53 -1.90 -2.56
C PRO A 233 3.47 -0.57 -3.31
N LEU A 234 4.61 0.05 -3.61
CA LEU A 234 4.72 1.34 -4.30
C LEU A 234 5.72 1.27 -5.45
N ALA A 235 5.60 2.15 -6.44
CA ALA A 235 6.66 2.36 -7.43
C ALA A 235 7.87 3.02 -6.74
N SER A 236 9.07 2.62 -7.14
CA SER A 236 10.30 3.06 -6.45
C SER A 236 11.35 3.66 -7.39
N PHE A 237 11.09 3.63 -8.71
CA PHE A 237 11.96 4.16 -9.75
C PHE A 237 11.16 4.41 -11.02
N PRO A 238 11.51 5.42 -11.85
CA PRO A 238 10.83 5.66 -13.14
C PRO A 238 10.98 4.44 -14.06
N GLN A 239 9.86 3.85 -14.47
CA GLN A 239 9.88 2.59 -15.23
C GLN A 239 10.10 2.78 -16.74
N ASP A 240 10.04 4.03 -17.23
CA ASP A 240 10.44 4.42 -18.58
C ASP A 240 11.94 4.75 -18.69
N HIS A 241 12.64 4.86 -17.57
CA HIS A 241 14.07 5.20 -17.54
C HIS A 241 14.91 4.09 -18.17
N PRO A 242 15.93 4.41 -19.03
CA PRO A 242 16.76 3.41 -19.71
C PRO A 242 17.47 2.40 -18.78
N LEU A 243 17.78 2.79 -17.55
CA LEU A 243 18.40 1.90 -16.57
C LEU A 243 17.42 0.93 -15.89
N PHE A 244 16.10 1.15 -16.02
CA PHE A 244 15.12 0.26 -15.42
C PHE A 244 15.05 -1.07 -16.16
N GLN A 245 15.24 -2.18 -15.44
CA GLN A 245 15.32 -3.53 -16.00
C GLN A 245 14.11 -4.41 -15.62
N GLY A 246 13.09 -3.81 -15.00
CA GLY A 246 11.85 -4.49 -14.61
C GLY A 246 11.80 -4.88 -13.13
N HIS A 247 10.87 -5.80 -12.83
CA HIS A 247 10.66 -6.33 -11.49
C HIS A 247 11.43 -7.62 -11.30
N LEU A 248 12.03 -7.80 -10.13
CA LEU A 248 12.63 -9.08 -9.77
C LEU A 248 11.53 -10.15 -9.60
N PRO A 249 11.76 -11.38 -10.03
CA PRO A 249 10.81 -12.47 -9.81
C PRO A 249 10.70 -12.81 -8.32
N PRO A 250 9.50 -13.17 -7.82
CA PRO A 250 9.30 -13.46 -6.39
C PRO A 250 9.78 -14.86 -5.97
N ALA A 251 10.56 -15.55 -6.78
CA ALA A 251 11.11 -16.86 -6.51
C ALA A 251 12.63 -16.82 -6.42
N GLN A 252 13.19 -17.35 -5.35
CA GLN A 252 14.59 -17.21 -4.96
C GLN A 252 15.58 -17.56 -6.08
N LYS A 253 15.38 -18.72 -6.72
CA LYS A 253 16.26 -19.18 -7.80
C LYS A 253 16.26 -18.21 -9.00
N GLN A 254 15.08 -17.85 -9.50
CA GLN A 254 14.95 -16.96 -10.65
C GLN A 254 15.46 -15.54 -10.33
N LEU A 255 15.28 -15.08 -9.08
CA LEU A 255 15.82 -13.80 -8.62
C LEU A 255 17.36 -13.83 -8.65
N ALA A 256 17.98 -14.88 -8.10
CA ALA A 256 19.43 -15.03 -8.13
C ALA A 256 20.00 -15.11 -9.55
N GLU A 257 19.30 -15.82 -10.46
CA GLU A 257 19.65 -15.88 -11.88
C GLU A 257 19.56 -14.50 -12.54
N ARG A 258 18.54 -13.68 -12.17
CA ARG A 258 18.38 -12.32 -12.70
C ARG A 258 19.48 -11.37 -12.24
N LEU A 259 19.96 -11.53 -11.01
CA LEU A 259 21.06 -10.76 -10.45
C LEU A 259 22.45 -11.38 -10.71
N SER A 260 22.53 -12.48 -11.46
CA SER A 260 23.81 -13.12 -11.81
C SER A 260 24.67 -12.19 -12.67
N GLY A 261 25.99 -12.26 -12.48
CA GLY A 261 26.94 -11.41 -13.20
C GLY A 261 27.21 -10.05 -12.55
N HIS A 262 26.47 -9.68 -11.50
CA HIS A 262 26.75 -8.48 -10.71
C HIS A 262 27.63 -8.80 -9.52
N ASP A 263 28.73 -8.03 -9.36
CA ASP A 263 29.66 -8.18 -8.23
C ASP A 263 29.19 -7.47 -6.96
N VAL A 264 28.38 -6.40 -7.12
CA VAL A 264 27.75 -5.67 -6.01
C VAL A 264 26.27 -5.45 -6.31
N VAL A 265 25.39 -5.76 -5.37
CA VAL A 265 23.96 -5.44 -5.41
C VAL A 265 23.62 -4.50 -4.27
N LEU A 266 23.20 -3.28 -4.61
CA LEU A 266 22.71 -2.29 -3.65
C LEU A 266 21.19 -2.38 -3.54
N VAL A 267 20.69 -2.75 -2.36
CA VAL A 267 19.25 -2.83 -2.07
C VAL A 267 18.82 -1.62 -1.24
N LEU A 268 17.88 -0.84 -1.76
CA LEU A 268 17.43 0.43 -1.21
C LEU A 268 15.94 0.39 -0.87
N GLY A 269 15.59 0.45 0.40
CA GLY A 269 14.21 0.54 0.87
C GLY A 269 13.33 -0.67 0.54
N ALA A 270 13.94 -1.84 0.48
CA ALA A 270 13.31 -3.13 0.25
C ALA A 270 13.94 -4.18 1.17
N PRO A 271 13.24 -5.28 1.52
CA PRO A 271 13.87 -6.42 2.17
C PRO A 271 14.83 -7.18 1.22
N VAL A 272 15.76 -7.96 1.78
CA VAL A 272 16.70 -8.83 1.04
C VAL A 272 16.33 -10.29 1.26
N PHE A 273 15.51 -10.95 0.46
CA PHE A 273 14.42 -10.50 -0.41
C PHE A 273 13.13 -11.16 0.06
N LEU A 274 11.96 -10.66 -0.35
CA LEU A 274 10.69 -11.37 -0.14
C LEU A 274 10.46 -12.39 -1.25
N TYR A 275 10.12 -13.61 -0.86
CA TYR A 275 9.86 -14.71 -1.79
C TYR A 275 8.49 -15.31 -1.58
N TYR A 276 7.84 -15.65 -2.70
CA TYR A 276 6.64 -16.46 -2.72
C TYR A 276 6.36 -16.95 -4.17
N PRO A 277 6.26 -18.28 -4.44
CA PRO A 277 6.42 -19.40 -3.51
C PRO A 277 7.89 -19.70 -3.17
N TYR A 278 8.11 -20.57 -2.19
CA TYR A 278 9.46 -21.05 -1.90
C TYR A 278 9.97 -21.95 -3.03
N VAL A 279 11.02 -21.51 -3.70
CA VAL A 279 11.78 -22.27 -4.70
C VAL A 279 13.22 -22.29 -4.24
N PRO A 280 13.78 -23.48 -3.92
CA PRO A 280 15.14 -23.57 -3.37
C PRO A 280 16.18 -23.06 -4.35
N GLY A 281 17.15 -22.31 -3.84
CA GLY A 281 18.27 -21.73 -4.58
C GLY A 281 19.10 -20.80 -3.70
N PRO A 282 20.20 -20.26 -4.20
CA PRO A 282 20.96 -19.23 -3.49
C PRO A 282 20.15 -17.91 -3.48
N THR A 283 20.42 -17.04 -2.50
CA THR A 283 19.85 -15.69 -2.48
C THR A 283 20.46 -14.81 -3.58
N VAL A 284 21.76 -14.92 -3.76
CA VAL A 284 22.56 -14.33 -4.85
C VAL A 284 23.74 -15.26 -5.12
N GLU A 285 24.49 -15.03 -6.20
CA GLU A 285 25.72 -15.76 -6.46
C GLU A 285 26.77 -15.53 -5.35
N GLY A 286 27.58 -16.54 -5.03
CA GLY A 286 28.48 -16.52 -3.88
C GLY A 286 29.59 -15.45 -3.92
N TYR A 287 29.86 -14.86 -5.09
CA TYR A 287 30.79 -13.75 -5.26
C TYR A 287 30.14 -12.38 -5.18
N THR A 288 28.80 -12.31 -5.18
CA THR A 288 28.05 -11.04 -5.15
C THR A 288 28.00 -10.48 -3.74
N GLN A 289 28.49 -9.26 -3.57
CA GLN A 289 28.37 -8.52 -2.31
C GLN A 289 27.04 -7.77 -2.27
N VAL A 290 26.21 -8.00 -1.26
CA VAL A 290 24.95 -7.28 -1.06
C VAL A 290 25.15 -6.17 -0.04
N LEU A 291 24.76 -4.94 -0.43
CA LEU A 291 24.70 -3.75 0.41
C LEU A 291 23.23 -3.38 0.60
N HIS A 292 22.76 -3.29 1.83
CA HIS A 292 21.35 -3.10 2.15
C HIS A 292 21.13 -1.85 2.97
N VAL A 293 20.21 -0.99 2.55
CA VAL A 293 19.73 0.18 3.31
C VAL A 293 18.22 0.08 3.49
N SER A 294 17.77 0.06 4.72
CA SER A 294 16.35 0.09 5.07
C SER A 294 16.11 0.96 6.30
N GLU A 295 14.96 1.62 6.35
CA GLU A 295 14.43 2.28 7.54
C GLU A 295 13.97 1.30 8.63
N ASP A 296 13.80 0.03 8.27
CA ASP A 296 13.25 -1.02 9.13
C ASP A 296 14.37 -1.91 9.68
N PRO A 297 14.65 -1.84 10.99
CA PRO A 297 15.68 -2.65 11.61
C PRO A 297 15.39 -4.16 11.54
N GLU A 298 14.11 -4.57 11.48
CA GLU A 298 13.75 -5.98 11.35
C GLU A 298 14.03 -6.51 9.94
N GLU A 299 13.85 -5.69 8.90
CA GLU A 299 14.25 -6.06 7.53
C GLU A 299 15.76 -6.27 7.44
N VAL A 300 16.52 -5.37 8.04
CA VAL A 300 17.99 -5.50 8.08
C VAL A 300 18.42 -6.74 8.88
N ALA A 301 17.79 -6.97 10.02
CA ALA A 301 18.15 -8.10 10.90
C ALA A 301 17.81 -9.47 10.28
N ARG A 302 16.74 -9.59 9.48
CA ARG A 302 16.34 -10.84 8.83
C ARG A 302 16.95 -11.06 7.45
N ALA A 303 17.74 -10.11 6.93
CA ALA A 303 18.39 -10.24 5.64
C ALA A 303 19.25 -11.50 5.59
N ALA A 304 19.05 -12.34 4.56
CA ALA A 304 19.73 -13.63 4.46
C ALA A 304 21.23 -13.50 4.15
N VAL A 305 21.61 -12.39 3.50
CA VAL A 305 22.99 -12.10 3.06
C VAL A 305 23.26 -10.60 3.09
N GLY A 306 24.53 -10.22 3.06
CA GLY A 306 24.97 -8.85 2.87
C GLY A 306 25.34 -8.10 4.14
N THR A 307 25.62 -6.80 3.96
CA THR A 307 25.85 -5.83 5.04
C THR A 307 24.72 -4.83 5.02
N GLY A 308 24.00 -4.69 6.14
CA GLY A 308 22.85 -3.81 6.26
C GLY A 308 23.14 -2.56 7.09
N VAL A 309 22.49 -1.46 6.73
CA VAL A 309 22.49 -0.17 7.45
C VAL A 309 21.05 0.26 7.68
N VAL A 310 20.72 0.55 8.94
CA VAL A 310 19.41 1.08 9.33
C VAL A 310 19.43 2.59 9.24
N GLY A 311 18.45 3.18 8.58
CA GLY A 311 18.26 4.62 8.49
C GLY A 311 17.37 5.03 7.33
N ASP A 312 17.05 6.33 7.28
CA ASP A 312 16.25 6.91 6.21
C ASP A 312 16.91 6.69 4.84
N VAL A 313 16.14 6.06 3.95
CA VAL A 313 16.63 5.65 2.63
C VAL A 313 17.02 6.84 1.76
N GLY A 314 16.26 7.94 1.81
CA GLY A 314 16.58 9.15 1.05
C GLY A 314 17.85 9.86 1.55
N LEU A 315 18.08 9.89 2.86
CA LEU A 315 19.34 10.42 3.42
C LEU A 315 20.53 9.54 3.01
N ALA A 316 20.35 8.21 3.00
CA ALA A 316 21.38 7.28 2.53
C ALA A 316 21.70 7.50 1.05
N ILE A 317 20.68 7.57 0.18
CA ILE A 317 20.84 7.78 -1.27
C ILE A 317 21.61 9.08 -1.54
N ARG A 318 21.22 10.18 -0.91
CA ARG A 318 21.94 11.47 -1.07
C ARG A 318 23.38 11.39 -0.60
N GLY A 319 23.62 10.78 0.57
CA GLY A 319 24.98 10.57 1.08
C GLY A 319 25.86 9.70 0.16
N LEU A 320 25.31 8.62 -0.40
CA LEU A 320 25.99 7.78 -1.39
C LEU A 320 26.28 8.58 -2.67
N THR A 321 25.31 9.30 -3.19
CA THR A 321 25.45 10.11 -4.42
C THR A 321 26.53 11.17 -4.27
N GLU A 322 26.61 11.82 -3.11
CA GLU A 322 27.62 12.84 -2.82
C GLU A 322 29.04 12.24 -2.77
N LEU A 323 29.19 11.08 -2.13
CA LEU A 323 30.49 10.44 -1.86
C LEU A 323 31.03 9.62 -3.04
N LEU A 324 30.18 9.16 -3.94
CA LEU A 324 30.61 8.35 -5.08
C LEU A 324 31.48 9.17 -6.03
N PRO A 325 32.64 8.62 -6.47
CA PRO A 325 33.38 9.21 -7.59
C PRO A 325 32.58 9.08 -8.89
N GLY A 326 32.89 9.89 -9.89
CA GLY A 326 32.46 9.63 -11.24
C GLY A 326 33.00 8.27 -11.72
N VAL A 327 32.15 7.45 -12.32
CA VAL A 327 32.56 6.13 -12.84
C VAL A 327 32.56 6.14 -14.35
N ASP A 328 33.53 5.42 -14.94
CA ASP A 328 33.62 5.20 -16.39
C ASP A 328 33.10 3.77 -16.67
N ARG A 329 31.77 3.64 -16.76
CA ARG A 329 31.07 2.40 -17.10
C ARG A 329 30.06 2.65 -18.19
N GLU A 330 29.89 1.69 -19.08
CA GLU A 330 28.79 1.70 -20.02
C GLU A 330 27.48 1.32 -19.31
N PRO A 331 26.40 2.09 -19.47
CA PRO A 331 25.10 1.72 -18.91
C PRO A 331 24.56 0.46 -19.60
N PRO A 332 23.71 -0.33 -18.91
CA PRO A 332 23.07 -1.47 -19.55
C PRO A 332 22.17 -1.01 -20.72
N PRO A 333 21.90 -1.89 -21.69
CA PRO A 333 20.93 -1.58 -22.74
C PRO A 333 19.54 -1.38 -22.13
N ALA A 334 18.80 -0.42 -22.69
CA ALA A 334 17.41 -0.20 -22.31
C ALA A 334 16.55 -1.43 -22.65
N GLN A 335 15.51 -1.64 -21.87
CA GLN A 335 14.52 -2.70 -22.13
C GLN A 335 13.77 -2.39 -23.43
N GLU A 336 13.56 -3.42 -24.26
CA GLU A 336 12.70 -3.29 -25.43
C GLU A 336 11.24 -3.13 -25.02
N PRO A 337 10.47 -2.27 -25.71
CA PRO A 337 9.03 -2.17 -25.47
C PRO A 337 8.35 -3.53 -25.68
N PRO A 338 7.32 -3.85 -24.89
CA PRO A 338 6.58 -5.09 -25.10
C PRO A 338 5.88 -5.10 -26.46
N LEU A 339 5.72 -6.29 -27.03
CA LEU A 339 4.96 -6.45 -28.27
C LEU A 339 3.50 -6.05 -28.04
N ARG A 340 2.92 -5.38 -29.04
CA ARG A 340 1.49 -5.06 -29.00
C ARG A 340 0.67 -6.35 -29.09
N PRO A 341 -0.24 -6.62 -28.11
CA PRO A 341 -1.09 -7.80 -28.16
C PRO A 341 -2.15 -7.68 -29.25
N GLU A 342 -2.57 -8.80 -29.80
CA GLU A 342 -3.65 -8.85 -30.77
C GLU A 342 -5.00 -8.64 -30.09
N ALA A 343 -5.96 -8.05 -30.83
CA ALA A 343 -7.35 -7.95 -30.40
C ALA A 343 -8.04 -9.30 -30.67
N GLU A 344 -8.68 -9.85 -29.66
CA GLU A 344 -9.39 -11.14 -29.72
C GLU A 344 -10.55 -11.19 -28.73
N THR A 345 -11.52 -12.03 -28.97
CA THR A 345 -12.65 -12.30 -28.07
C THR A 345 -12.70 -13.80 -27.74
N PRO A 346 -12.66 -14.18 -26.43
CA PRO A 346 -12.53 -13.34 -25.25
C PRO A 346 -11.19 -12.62 -25.19
N MET A 347 -11.19 -11.39 -24.63
CA MET A 347 -10.01 -10.54 -24.57
C MET A 347 -8.92 -11.14 -23.68
N SER A 348 -7.67 -11.13 -24.15
CA SER A 348 -6.53 -11.45 -23.29
C SER A 348 -6.27 -10.33 -22.27
N VAL A 349 -5.80 -10.70 -21.08
CA VAL A 349 -5.38 -9.73 -20.05
C VAL A 349 -4.31 -8.78 -20.61
N ALA A 350 -3.41 -9.27 -21.47
CA ALA A 350 -2.39 -8.46 -22.12
C ALA A 350 -3.00 -7.33 -22.96
N TYR A 351 -4.02 -7.64 -23.76
CA TYR A 351 -4.75 -6.67 -24.58
C TYR A 351 -5.45 -5.62 -23.72
N VAL A 352 -6.10 -6.04 -22.64
CA VAL A 352 -6.77 -5.13 -21.71
C VAL A 352 -5.77 -4.16 -21.07
N MET A 353 -4.65 -4.66 -20.52
CA MET A 353 -3.63 -3.82 -19.88
C MET A 353 -2.96 -2.86 -20.88
N HIS A 354 -2.67 -3.34 -22.10
CA HIS A 354 -2.16 -2.48 -23.17
C HIS A 354 -3.15 -1.36 -23.56
N THR A 355 -4.44 -1.69 -23.63
CA THR A 355 -5.48 -0.71 -23.96
C THR A 355 -5.64 0.33 -22.85
N ILE A 356 -5.63 -0.08 -21.57
CA ILE A 356 -5.63 0.83 -20.43
C ILE A 356 -4.41 1.76 -20.53
N ALA A 357 -3.20 1.21 -20.70
CA ALA A 357 -1.97 1.99 -20.79
C ALA A 357 -2.01 3.06 -21.90
N SER A 358 -2.68 2.77 -23.03
CA SER A 358 -2.76 3.69 -24.16
C SER A 358 -3.55 4.98 -23.89
N VAL A 359 -4.35 5.02 -22.84
CA VAL A 359 -5.24 6.16 -22.49
C VAL A 359 -5.17 6.57 -21.03
N LEU A 360 -4.33 5.90 -20.24
CA LEU A 360 -4.10 6.26 -18.84
C LEU A 360 -3.47 7.65 -18.76
N PRO A 361 -4.00 8.59 -17.97
CA PRO A 361 -3.34 9.88 -17.74
C PRO A 361 -1.94 9.68 -17.12
N GLU A 362 -0.96 10.49 -17.56
CA GLU A 362 0.43 10.37 -17.08
C GLU A 362 0.59 10.53 -15.57
N ASP A 363 -0.29 11.30 -14.93
CA ASP A 363 -0.27 11.55 -13.49
C ASP A 363 -1.25 10.66 -12.71
N ALA A 364 -1.86 9.66 -13.36
CA ALA A 364 -2.80 8.76 -12.71
C ALA A 364 -2.14 7.99 -11.55
N ALA A 365 -2.90 7.81 -10.46
CA ALA A 365 -2.59 6.85 -9.41
C ALA A 365 -3.36 5.56 -9.70
N VAL A 366 -2.64 4.45 -9.84
CA VAL A 366 -3.20 3.12 -10.10
C VAL A 366 -3.13 2.28 -8.84
N PHE A 367 -4.30 1.82 -8.38
CA PHE A 367 -4.45 0.85 -7.30
C PHE A 367 -4.65 -0.53 -7.91
N ASP A 368 -3.67 -1.42 -7.74
CA ASP A 368 -3.63 -2.74 -8.37
C ASP A 368 -3.88 -3.86 -7.35
N GLU A 369 -4.96 -4.61 -7.55
CA GLU A 369 -5.24 -5.85 -6.81
C GLU A 369 -5.60 -6.97 -7.80
N THR A 370 -4.79 -7.13 -8.85
CA THR A 370 -4.96 -8.11 -9.92
C THR A 370 -4.01 -9.29 -9.73
N ALA A 371 -4.17 -10.08 -8.67
CA ALA A 371 -3.23 -11.15 -8.31
C ALA A 371 -2.84 -12.07 -9.49
N SER A 372 -3.80 -12.44 -10.35
CA SER A 372 -3.56 -13.28 -11.53
C SER A 372 -2.95 -12.52 -12.71
N SER A 373 -3.17 -11.21 -12.78
CA SER A 373 -2.87 -10.37 -13.95
C SER A 373 -1.71 -9.39 -13.73
N LYS A 374 -1.16 -9.35 -12.51
CA LYS A 374 -0.13 -8.38 -12.08
C LYS A 374 1.09 -8.33 -13.00
N ALA A 375 1.58 -9.48 -13.46
CA ALA A 375 2.72 -9.53 -14.38
C ALA A 375 2.41 -8.84 -15.72
N LYS A 376 1.18 -8.99 -16.25
CA LYS A 376 0.75 -8.31 -17.48
C LYS A 376 0.55 -6.81 -17.24
N LEU A 377 0.02 -6.41 -16.06
CA LEU A 377 -0.09 -5.02 -15.69
C LEU A 377 1.30 -4.33 -15.75
N HIS A 378 2.29 -4.87 -15.07
CA HIS A 378 3.65 -4.32 -15.08
C HIS A 378 4.38 -4.44 -16.44
N THR A 379 3.92 -5.31 -17.33
CA THR A 379 4.47 -5.38 -18.68
C THR A 379 4.03 -4.18 -19.53
N TYR A 380 2.77 -3.74 -19.41
CA TYR A 380 2.20 -2.74 -20.31
C TYR A 380 2.03 -1.37 -19.69
N ILE A 381 1.80 -1.26 -18.37
CA ILE A 381 1.62 0.01 -17.66
C ILE A 381 2.94 0.39 -16.99
N ARG A 382 3.42 1.62 -17.24
CA ARG A 382 4.64 2.19 -16.65
C ARG A 382 4.28 3.23 -15.61
N PHE A 383 5.04 3.25 -14.52
CA PHE A 383 4.86 4.17 -13.40
C PHE A 383 6.11 5.02 -13.24
N ASP A 384 6.05 6.24 -13.74
CA ASP A 384 7.23 7.10 -13.89
C ASP A 384 7.28 8.24 -12.86
N ARG A 385 6.28 8.27 -11.95
CA ARG A 385 6.11 9.32 -10.95
C ARG A 385 5.77 8.75 -9.58
N PRO A 386 6.16 9.45 -8.50
CA PRO A 386 5.75 9.09 -7.15
C PRO A 386 4.22 9.00 -7.00
N GLY A 387 3.75 8.05 -6.21
CA GLY A 387 2.32 7.79 -6.02
C GLY A 387 1.60 7.31 -7.28
N GLY A 388 2.33 6.85 -8.31
CA GLY A 388 1.74 6.30 -9.54
C GLY A 388 1.18 4.89 -9.38
N TYR A 389 1.71 4.12 -8.44
CA TYR A 389 1.35 2.73 -8.21
C TYR A 389 1.16 2.41 -6.74
N HIS A 390 0.07 1.72 -6.42
CA HIS A 390 -0.30 1.26 -5.10
C HIS A 390 -0.84 -0.17 -5.15
N THR A 391 -0.40 -1.01 -4.23
CA THR A 391 -0.92 -2.38 -4.03
C THR A 391 -0.73 -2.79 -2.57
N SER A 392 -1.29 -3.93 -2.15
CA SER A 392 -1.07 -4.49 -0.82
C SER A 392 0.29 -5.20 -0.75
N GLY A 393 1.19 -4.77 0.10
CA GLY A 393 2.46 -5.45 0.42
C GLY A 393 2.28 -6.69 1.29
N ALA A 394 1.10 -6.86 1.91
CA ALA A 394 0.75 -8.05 2.69
C ALA A 394 0.29 -9.23 1.82
N GLY A 395 -0.05 -8.98 0.56
CA GLY A 395 -0.70 -9.98 -0.30
C GLY A 395 -2.14 -10.30 0.11
N GLY A 396 -2.69 -9.62 1.10
CA GLY A 396 -4.10 -9.69 1.48
C GLY A 396 -4.98 -8.96 0.46
N LEU A 397 -6.20 -9.45 0.26
CA LEU A 397 -7.17 -8.84 -0.64
C LEU A 397 -8.08 -7.87 0.12
N GLY A 398 -8.61 -6.86 -0.61
CA GLY A 398 -9.59 -5.90 -0.10
C GLY A 398 -9.04 -4.51 0.23
N PHE A 399 -7.79 -4.21 -0.10
CA PHE A 399 -7.19 -2.90 0.11
C PHE A 399 -7.47 -1.92 -1.04
N CYS A 400 -7.27 -2.33 -2.30
CA CYS A 400 -7.16 -1.36 -3.39
C CYS A 400 -8.46 -0.62 -3.71
N MET A 401 -9.61 -1.25 -3.53
CA MET A 401 -10.89 -0.56 -3.76
C MET A 401 -11.12 0.57 -2.73
N PRO A 402 -11.12 0.36 -1.41
CA PRO A 402 -11.23 1.45 -0.45
C PRO A 402 -10.00 2.37 -0.43
N GLY A 403 -8.80 1.85 -0.65
CA GLY A 403 -7.56 2.64 -0.72
C GLY A 403 -7.63 3.70 -1.82
N SER A 404 -8.11 3.33 -3.02
CA SER A 404 -8.31 4.28 -4.13
C SER A 404 -9.32 5.38 -3.78
N VAL A 405 -10.39 5.05 -3.06
CA VAL A 405 -11.37 6.04 -2.57
C VAL A 405 -10.72 7.00 -1.60
N GLY A 406 -10.01 6.48 -0.59
CA GLY A 406 -9.31 7.30 0.40
C GLY A 406 -8.26 8.21 -0.22
N PHE A 407 -7.47 7.68 -1.14
CA PHE A 407 -6.47 8.43 -1.88
C PHE A 407 -7.10 9.56 -2.72
N LYS A 408 -8.19 9.27 -3.43
CA LYS A 408 -8.93 10.30 -4.20
C LYS A 408 -9.46 11.41 -3.30
N LEU A 409 -9.90 11.09 -2.08
CA LEU A 409 -10.34 12.09 -1.10
C LEU A 409 -9.19 12.96 -0.58
N ALA A 410 -7.95 12.44 -0.58
CA ALA A 410 -6.74 13.17 -0.20
C ALA A 410 -6.21 14.08 -1.32
N VAL A 411 -6.27 13.61 -2.56
CA VAL A 411 -5.74 14.30 -3.76
C VAL A 411 -6.82 14.39 -4.84
N PRO A 412 -7.82 15.26 -4.65
CA PRO A 412 -9.04 15.30 -5.47
C PRO A 412 -8.80 15.60 -6.95
N ASP A 413 -7.73 16.31 -7.27
CA ASP A 413 -7.41 16.72 -8.64
C ASP A 413 -6.68 15.63 -9.46
N ARG A 414 -6.13 14.61 -8.78
CA ARG A 414 -5.37 13.55 -9.42
C ARG A 414 -6.31 12.46 -9.96
N PRO A 415 -6.15 12.00 -11.22
CA PRO A 415 -6.87 10.82 -11.71
C PRO A 415 -6.53 9.57 -10.90
N VAL A 416 -7.55 8.79 -10.51
CA VAL A 416 -7.37 7.55 -9.75
C VAL A 416 -8.08 6.40 -10.46
N VAL A 417 -7.35 5.31 -10.68
CA VAL A 417 -7.84 4.10 -11.30
C VAL A 417 -7.60 2.91 -10.37
N CYS A 418 -8.62 2.15 -10.08
CA CYS A 418 -8.53 0.89 -9.35
C CYS A 418 -8.68 -0.27 -10.34
N ILE A 419 -7.62 -1.03 -10.58
CA ILE A 419 -7.65 -2.24 -11.41
C ILE A 419 -7.64 -3.43 -10.46
N ILE A 420 -8.72 -4.22 -10.49
CA ILE A 420 -8.96 -5.23 -9.46
C ILE A 420 -9.54 -6.50 -10.09
N GLY A 421 -9.17 -7.66 -9.57
CA GLY A 421 -9.77 -8.94 -9.98
C GLY A 421 -11.21 -9.10 -9.46
N ASP A 422 -11.99 -9.94 -10.15
CA ASP A 422 -13.38 -10.26 -9.80
C ASP A 422 -13.51 -10.73 -8.34
N GLY A 423 -12.78 -11.75 -7.94
CA GLY A 423 -12.79 -12.24 -6.56
C GLY A 423 -12.27 -11.24 -5.55
N SER A 424 -11.22 -10.47 -5.89
CA SER A 424 -10.64 -9.44 -5.00
C SER A 424 -11.63 -8.32 -4.69
N SER A 425 -12.42 -7.89 -5.68
CA SER A 425 -13.38 -6.80 -5.55
C SER A 425 -14.44 -7.05 -4.47
N MET A 426 -14.78 -8.33 -4.24
CA MET A 426 -15.81 -8.72 -3.28
C MET A 426 -15.35 -8.65 -1.81
N TYR A 427 -14.05 -8.50 -1.53
CA TYR A 427 -13.55 -8.36 -0.16
C TYR A 427 -13.91 -7.02 0.49
N SER A 428 -14.09 -5.96 -0.33
CA SER A 428 -14.35 -4.60 0.15
C SER A 428 -15.28 -3.82 -0.78
N VAL A 429 -16.19 -4.50 -1.45
CA VAL A 429 -17.15 -3.93 -2.42
C VAL A 429 -17.98 -2.77 -1.85
N GLN A 430 -18.17 -2.73 -0.52
CA GLN A 430 -18.85 -1.65 0.20
C GLN A 430 -18.19 -0.28 -0.01
N ALA A 431 -16.90 -0.25 -0.39
CA ALA A 431 -16.21 1.00 -0.71
C ALA A 431 -16.84 1.76 -1.88
N LEU A 432 -17.53 1.08 -2.79
CA LEU A 432 -18.30 1.71 -3.88
C LEU A 432 -19.38 2.67 -3.34
N TRP A 433 -20.07 2.27 -2.25
CA TRP A 433 -21.02 3.17 -1.60
C TRP A 433 -20.35 4.43 -1.06
N SER A 434 -19.19 4.28 -0.41
CA SER A 434 -18.43 5.43 0.08
C SER A 434 -17.95 6.32 -1.07
N ALA A 435 -17.49 5.73 -2.18
CA ALA A 435 -17.12 6.48 -3.38
C ALA A 435 -18.28 7.33 -3.91
N ALA A 436 -19.47 6.72 -4.06
CA ALA A 436 -20.67 7.42 -4.51
C ALA A 436 -21.10 8.51 -3.52
N ARG A 437 -21.10 8.19 -2.22
CA ARG A 437 -21.53 9.10 -1.15
C ARG A 437 -20.68 10.37 -1.06
N TYR A 438 -19.38 10.24 -1.24
CA TYR A 438 -18.43 11.33 -1.07
C TYR A 438 -17.92 11.92 -2.39
N GLY A 439 -18.44 11.46 -3.53
CA GLY A 439 -18.08 11.93 -4.87
C GLY A 439 -16.62 11.66 -5.22
N ALA A 440 -16.07 10.54 -4.75
CA ALA A 440 -14.71 10.14 -5.09
C ALA A 440 -14.69 9.61 -6.53
N ASP A 441 -14.25 10.44 -7.46
CA ASP A 441 -14.13 10.13 -8.89
C ASP A 441 -12.98 9.12 -9.11
N VAL A 442 -13.30 7.84 -9.00
CA VAL A 442 -12.42 6.70 -9.22
C VAL A 442 -12.98 5.84 -10.36
N ALA A 443 -12.14 5.51 -11.34
CA ALA A 443 -12.46 4.52 -12.35
C ALA A 443 -12.11 3.11 -11.81
N PHE A 444 -13.13 2.33 -11.44
CA PHE A 444 -12.96 0.95 -11.01
C PHE A 444 -13.03 0.02 -12.22
N ILE A 445 -11.95 -0.73 -12.49
CA ILE A 445 -11.88 -1.68 -13.61
C ILE A 445 -11.76 -3.09 -13.01
N VAL A 446 -12.84 -3.85 -13.08
CA VAL A 446 -12.88 -5.24 -12.61
C VAL A 446 -12.47 -6.16 -13.74
N ILE A 447 -11.35 -6.85 -13.59
CA ILE A 447 -10.86 -7.87 -14.52
C ILE A 447 -11.55 -9.20 -14.15
N ASN A 448 -12.57 -9.56 -14.92
CA ASN A 448 -13.40 -10.73 -14.66
C ASN A 448 -12.95 -11.94 -15.48
N ASN A 449 -12.17 -12.81 -14.86
CA ASN A 449 -11.77 -14.12 -15.40
C ASN A 449 -12.54 -15.28 -14.78
N ARG A 450 -13.62 -15.00 -14.02
CA ARG A 450 -14.53 -15.93 -13.37
C ARG A 450 -13.86 -16.87 -12.36
N GLY A 451 -12.80 -16.41 -11.68
CA GLY A 451 -12.16 -17.23 -10.67
C GLY A 451 -10.81 -16.78 -10.16
N TYR A 452 -10.30 -17.53 -9.21
CA TYR A 452 -8.98 -17.33 -8.63
C TYR A 452 -7.90 -18.00 -9.51
N SER A 453 -7.64 -17.47 -10.71
CA SER A 453 -6.68 -18.06 -11.67
C SER A 453 -5.27 -18.17 -11.10
N ILE A 454 -4.86 -17.28 -10.20
CA ILE A 454 -3.58 -17.41 -9.47
C ILE A 454 -3.52 -18.70 -8.65
N LEU A 455 -4.61 -19.07 -7.97
CA LEU A 455 -4.69 -20.31 -7.19
C LEU A 455 -4.74 -21.55 -8.10
N LYS A 456 -5.34 -21.45 -9.30
CA LYS A 456 -5.27 -22.50 -10.32
C LYS A 456 -3.81 -22.71 -10.76
N GLY A 457 -3.04 -21.63 -10.94
CA GLY A 457 -1.60 -21.70 -11.20
C GLY A 457 -0.80 -22.37 -10.08
N PHE A 458 -1.10 -22.08 -8.81
CA PHE A 458 -0.49 -22.77 -7.67
C PHE A 458 -0.90 -24.24 -7.60
N ARG A 459 -2.18 -24.57 -7.82
CA ARG A 459 -2.68 -25.94 -7.92
C ARG A 459 -1.85 -26.76 -8.93
N ASP A 460 -1.63 -26.18 -10.10
CA ASP A 460 -0.88 -26.85 -11.18
C ASP A 460 0.61 -26.98 -10.80
N ALA A 461 1.21 -25.96 -10.22
CA ALA A 461 2.60 -25.96 -9.78
C ALA A 461 2.90 -27.01 -8.70
N ILE A 462 1.95 -27.29 -7.79
CA ILE A 462 2.11 -28.31 -6.73
C ILE A 462 1.57 -29.68 -7.13
N GLY A 463 0.98 -29.82 -8.34
CA GLY A 463 0.42 -31.08 -8.82
C GLY A 463 -0.80 -31.57 -8.03
N ALA A 464 -1.65 -30.66 -7.53
CA ALA A 464 -2.80 -31.03 -6.69
C ALA A 464 -3.98 -31.64 -7.49
N GLY A 465 -3.89 -31.66 -8.81
CA GLY A 465 -4.94 -32.19 -9.70
C GLY A 465 -6.16 -31.27 -9.83
N ASP A 466 -7.12 -31.63 -10.68
CA ASP A 466 -8.22 -30.73 -11.09
C ASP A 466 -9.35 -30.58 -10.06
N ARG A 467 -9.36 -31.38 -9.01
CA ARG A 467 -10.47 -31.40 -8.02
C ARG A 467 -10.20 -30.55 -6.77
N VAL A 468 -9.65 -29.34 -6.95
CA VAL A 468 -9.51 -28.38 -5.85
C VAL A 468 -10.75 -27.48 -5.81
N PRO A 469 -11.55 -27.51 -4.72
CA PRO A 469 -12.78 -26.71 -4.63
C PRO A 469 -12.49 -25.24 -4.34
N GLY A 470 -13.47 -24.36 -4.68
CA GLY A 470 -13.44 -22.94 -4.29
C GLY A 470 -12.54 -22.06 -5.17
N LEU A 471 -12.17 -22.51 -6.37
CA LEU A 471 -11.34 -21.75 -7.30
C LEU A 471 -12.13 -20.96 -8.34
N ASP A 472 -13.41 -21.22 -8.48
CA ASP A 472 -14.29 -20.56 -9.45
C ASP A 472 -15.16 -19.51 -8.73
N VAL A 473 -15.32 -18.35 -9.36
CA VAL A 473 -16.11 -17.20 -8.88
C VAL A 473 -17.05 -16.82 -10.01
N GLU A 474 -18.22 -17.45 -10.05
CA GLU A 474 -19.19 -17.27 -11.12
C GLU A 474 -20.50 -16.65 -10.63
N GLY A 475 -21.26 -16.05 -11.56
CA GLY A 475 -22.63 -15.60 -11.30
C GLY A 475 -22.75 -14.27 -10.55
N ILE A 476 -21.69 -13.48 -10.42
CA ILE A 476 -21.73 -12.13 -9.85
C ILE A 476 -21.99 -11.13 -10.96
N ASP A 477 -23.04 -10.32 -10.82
CA ASP A 477 -23.31 -9.14 -11.63
C ASP A 477 -22.65 -7.92 -10.96
N PHE A 478 -21.40 -7.64 -11.30
CA PHE A 478 -20.62 -6.55 -10.71
C PHE A 478 -21.24 -5.19 -11.03
N VAL A 479 -21.78 -5.01 -12.22
CA VAL A 479 -22.48 -3.77 -12.61
C VAL A 479 -23.75 -3.58 -11.79
N GLY A 480 -24.51 -4.65 -11.58
CA GLY A 480 -25.70 -4.65 -10.72
C GLY A 480 -25.37 -4.32 -9.27
N VAL A 481 -24.30 -4.91 -8.73
CA VAL A 481 -23.79 -4.61 -7.38
C VAL A 481 -23.37 -3.14 -7.27
N ALA A 482 -22.61 -2.62 -8.24
CA ALA A 482 -22.17 -1.23 -8.25
C ALA A 482 -23.36 -0.26 -8.26
N ARG A 483 -24.36 -0.51 -9.11
CA ARG A 483 -25.60 0.29 -9.17
C ARG A 483 -26.38 0.27 -7.85
N GLY A 484 -26.45 -0.91 -7.20
CA GLY A 484 -27.05 -1.05 -5.87
C GLY A 484 -26.33 -0.24 -4.79
N LEU A 485 -25.06 0.06 -4.99
CA LEU A 485 -24.22 0.89 -4.10
C LEU A 485 -24.07 2.35 -4.57
N GLY A 486 -24.81 2.74 -5.63
CA GLY A 486 -24.87 4.11 -6.13
C GLY A 486 -23.78 4.48 -7.14
N VAL A 487 -23.07 3.51 -7.69
CA VAL A 487 -22.05 3.69 -8.72
C VAL A 487 -22.57 3.20 -10.07
N ASP A 488 -22.53 4.06 -11.09
CA ASP A 488 -22.86 3.63 -12.45
C ASP A 488 -21.75 2.75 -13.04
N GLY A 489 -22.12 1.94 -14.00
CA GLY A 489 -21.15 1.05 -14.65
C GLY A 489 -21.68 0.35 -15.88
N GLU A 490 -20.79 -0.32 -16.58
CA GLU A 490 -21.06 -1.10 -17.77
C GLU A 490 -20.21 -2.36 -17.84
N LEU A 491 -20.71 -3.37 -18.55
CA LEU A 491 -20.04 -4.62 -18.87
C LEU A 491 -19.42 -4.54 -20.27
N VAL A 492 -18.19 -4.99 -20.41
CA VAL A 492 -17.46 -5.10 -21.69
C VAL A 492 -17.03 -6.54 -21.92
N GLU A 493 -17.51 -7.13 -23.00
CA GLU A 493 -17.18 -8.50 -23.43
C GLU A 493 -16.43 -8.53 -24.76
N GLU A 494 -16.58 -7.48 -25.59
CA GLU A 494 -15.99 -7.39 -26.92
C GLU A 494 -14.82 -6.39 -26.96
N ASP A 495 -13.77 -6.73 -27.67
CA ASP A 495 -12.54 -5.93 -27.81
C ASP A 495 -12.79 -4.52 -28.41
N GLY A 496 -13.73 -4.41 -29.36
CA GLY A 496 -14.09 -3.15 -30.00
C GLY A 496 -14.72 -2.11 -29.05
N ASP A 497 -15.35 -2.55 -27.96
CA ASP A 497 -16.02 -1.69 -26.97
C ASP A 497 -15.07 -1.25 -25.84
N LEU A 498 -13.93 -1.92 -25.64
CA LEU A 498 -13.05 -1.72 -24.50
C LEU A 498 -12.49 -0.29 -24.43
N LEU A 499 -11.85 0.19 -25.48
CA LEU A 499 -11.22 1.53 -25.48
C LEU A 499 -12.25 2.64 -25.25
N PRO A 500 -13.42 2.66 -25.93
CA PRO A 500 -14.47 3.63 -25.64
C PRO A 500 -14.98 3.57 -24.19
N ALA A 501 -15.14 2.38 -23.61
CA ALA A 501 -15.59 2.19 -22.23
C ALA A 501 -14.58 2.72 -21.21
N ILE A 502 -13.27 2.40 -21.37
CA ILE A 502 -12.22 2.95 -20.50
C ILE A 502 -12.22 4.49 -20.55
N LYS A 503 -12.33 5.07 -21.75
CA LYS A 503 -12.41 6.54 -21.86
C LYS A 503 -13.64 7.13 -21.17
N ARG A 504 -14.80 6.46 -21.20
CA ARG A 504 -15.98 6.89 -20.44
C ARG A 504 -15.73 6.82 -18.94
N ALA A 505 -15.15 5.72 -18.44
CA ALA A 505 -14.86 5.55 -17.03
C ALA A 505 -13.87 6.61 -16.51
N LEU A 506 -12.79 6.87 -17.25
CA LEU A 506 -11.76 7.87 -16.89
C LEU A 506 -12.29 9.33 -16.92
N ASN A 507 -13.34 9.60 -17.68
CA ASN A 507 -13.88 10.95 -17.84
C ASN A 507 -15.29 11.10 -17.25
N ALA A 508 -15.70 10.18 -16.38
CA ALA A 508 -17.05 10.19 -15.82
C ALA A 508 -17.31 11.37 -14.86
N GLY A 509 -16.27 11.94 -14.24
CA GLY A 509 -16.38 13.00 -13.24
C GLY A 509 -17.10 12.55 -11.95
N ARG A 510 -17.20 11.24 -11.76
CA ARG A 510 -17.83 10.54 -10.64
C ARG A 510 -17.34 9.10 -10.61
N PRO A 511 -17.51 8.36 -9.49
CA PRO A 511 -17.11 6.96 -9.46
C PRO A 511 -17.84 6.16 -10.54
N TYR A 512 -17.10 5.32 -11.26
CA TYR A 512 -17.63 4.52 -12.34
C TYR A 512 -16.99 3.12 -12.34
N LEU A 513 -17.80 2.07 -12.50
CA LEU A 513 -17.31 0.70 -12.55
C LEU A 513 -17.40 0.14 -13.98
N LEU A 514 -16.27 -0.35 -14.45
CA LEU A 514 -16.17 -1.08 -15.70
C LEU A 514 -15.87 -2.55 -15.39
N GLU A 515 -16.78 -3.47 -15.75
CA GLU A 515 -16.54 -4.89 -15.70
C GLU A 515 -16.01 -5.36 -17.06
N VAL A 516 -14.80 -5.93 -17.09
CA VAL A 516 -14.15 -6.40 -18.31
C VAL A 516 -13.98 -7.90 -18.23
N VAL A 517 -14.70 -8.62 -19.10
CA VAL A 517 -14.58 -10.07 -19.23
C VAL A 517 -13.33 -10.42 -20.01
N VAL A 518 -12.50 -11.28 -19.45
CA VAL A 518 -11.24 -11.72 -20.06
C VAL A 518 -11.17 -13.24 -20.15
N ASP A 519 -10.25 -13.73 -20.97
CA ASP A 519 -9.91 -15.14 -21.05
C ASP A 519 -9.51 -15.67 -19.65
N PRO A 520 -10.02 -16.83 -19.22
CA PRO A 520 -9.67 -17.45 -17.95
C PRO A 520 -8.27 -18.10 -17.93
N GLU A 521 -7.32 -17.52 -18.64
CA GLU A 521 -5.93 -17.99 -18.69
C GLU A 521 -5.36 -18.20 -17.29
N VAL A 522 -4.71 -19.34 -17.07
CA VAL A 522 -4.04 -19.67 -15.80
C VAL A 522 -2.57 -19.25 -15.89
N PRO A 523 -2.09 -18.36 -15.01
CA PRO A 523 -0.71 -17.90 -15.05
C PRO A 523 0.28 -19.04 -14.72
N LYS A 524 1.38 -19.12 -15.47
CA LYS A 524 2.48 -20.05 -15.21
C LYS A 524 3.38 -19.43 -14.14
N LEU A 525 3.34 -19.95 -12.92
CA LEU A 525 4.03 -19.35 -11.76
C LEU A 525 5.52 -19.67 -11.66
N LEU A 526 5.98 -20.77 -12.26
CA LEU A 526 7.33 -21.33 -12.08
C LEU A 526 8.06 -21.57 -13.41
N SER A 527 7.66 -20.89 -14.49
CA SER A 527 8.29 -21.04 -15.82
C SER A 527 9.47 -20.09 -16.00
#